data_96e13303421b6fafe980b0f684aefafb
#
_entry.id   96e13303421b6fafe980b0f684aefafb
#
_cell.length_a   1.000
_cell.length_b   1.000
_cell.length_c   1.000
_cell.angle_alpha   90.00
_cell.angle_beta   90.00
_cell.angle_gamma   90.00
#
_symmetry.space_group_name_H-M   'P 1'
#
loop_
_entity.id
_entity.type
_entity.pdbx_description
1 polymer ?
#
loop_
_entity_poly.entity_id
_entity_poly.type
_entity_poly.pdbx_seq_one_letter_code
_entity_poly.pdbx_strand_id
1 'polypeptide(L)'
;MTRIVCLMLLAYIVSVDAVVLTAAAEQNQATTKPDSTAKALLFFGDSLTAGYGLDPAQAFPAIIQEKIKARGWNFRVINAGLSGETTAGGLRRIDWVLQRPIAVLVLALGANDGLRGLPVDAAKRNLQAIIDRTKQKYPQAKIVLAGMQVPINLGHEYTTSFRTLFPDLAATNNALLIPFLLEDVGGVPALNLPDGIHPNPAGHHIIAENVWKVLEPLLQSLQEP
;
A
#
# COMPACT_ATOMS: atom_id res chain seq x y z
N MET A 1 62.27 68.98 14.05
CA MET A 1 61.31 68.83 15.18
C MET A 1 60.29 67.79 14.80
N THR A 2 60.46 66.57 15.19
CA THR A 2 59.30 65.59 15.19
C THR A 2 59.78 64.28 15.87
N ARG A 3 59.20 63.99 16.97
CA ARG A 3 59.59 62.87 17.82
C ARG A 3 59.00 61.60 17.29
N ILE A 4 59.85 60.61 17.11
CA ILE A 4 59.46 59.20 16.80
C ILE A 4 59.08 58.52 18.10
N VAL A 5 57.83 58.03 18.18
CA VAL A 5 57.35 57.14 19.25
C VAL A 5 57.36 55.75 18.72
N CYS A 6 58.20 54.91 19.30
CA CYS A 6 58.32 53.51 19.03
C CYS A 6 57.33 52.80 19.90
N LEU A 7 56.31 52.18 19.28
CA LEU A 7 55.34 51.27 20.01
C LEU A 7 55.77 49.86 19.73
N MET A 8 56.25 49.21 20.76
CA MET A 8 56.44 47.75 20.75
C MET A 8 55.05 47.05 20.88
N LEU A 9 54.71 46.32 19.89
CA LEU A 9 53.54 45.37 19.95
C LEU A 9 54.10 44.04 20.46
N LEU A 10 53.74 43.69 21.69
CA LEU A 10 53.85 42.33 22.20
C LEU A 10 52.84 41.45 21.49
N ALA A 11 53.33 40.54 20.67
CA ALA A 11 52.50 39.47 20.14
C ALA A 11 52.29 38.40 21.24
N TYR A 12 51.08 38.33 21.76
CA TYR A 12 50.62 37.25 22.64
C TYR A 12 50.12 36.12 21.77
N ILE A 13 50.93 35.08 21.61
CA ILE A 13 50.52 33.85 20.93
C ILE A 13 49.76 33.02 21.97
N VAL A 14 48.44 33.02 21.88
CA VAL A 14 47.61 32.08 22.57
C VAL A 14 47.37 30.88 21.65
N SER A 15 48.10 29.82 21.88
CA SER A 15 47.84 28.52 21.25
C SER A 15 46.57 27.95 21.88
N VAL A 16 45.48 28.05 21.14
CA VAL A 16 44.23 27.32 21.47
C VAL A 16 44.28 26.00 20.71
N ASP A 17 44.71 24.96 21.41
CA ASP A 17 44.50 23.59 20.96
C ASP A 17 43.00 23.30 21.00
N ALA A 18 42.32 23.63 19.90
CA ALA A 18 40.94 23.21 19.68
C ALA A 18 40.97 21.74 19.30
N VAL A 19 40.82 20.88 20.29
CA VAL A 19 40.47 19.49 20.08
C VAL A 19 39.02 19.47 19.52
N VAL A 20 38.93 19.47 18.19
CA VAL A 20 37.70 19.22 17.48
C VAL A 20 37.41 17.73 17.61
N LEU A 21 36.69 17.36 18.69
CA LEU A 21 36.07 16.03 18.78
C LEU A 21 34.92 16.00 17.77
N THR A 22 35.19 15.68 16.51
CA THR A 22 34.16 15.30 15.55
C THR A 22 33.65 13.93 15.94
N ALA A 23 32.64 13.91 16.78
CA ALA A 23 31.77 12.72 16.90
C ALA A 23 31.01 12.57 15.57
N ALA A 24 31.64 11.87 14.63
CA ALA A 24 30.93 11.32 13.48
C ALA A 24 29.96 10.28 14.04
N ALA A 25 28.73 10.70 14.30
CA ALA A 25 27.62 9.79 14.42
C ALA A 25 27.44 9.16 13.03
N GLU A 26 28.13 8.06 12.79
CA GLU A 26 27.82 7.14 11.71
C GLU A 26 26.37 6.67 11.96
N GLN A 27 25.43 7.38 11.32
CA GLN A 27 24.10 6.85 11.07
C GLN A 27 24.29 5.66 10.12
N ASN A 28 24.55 4.52 10.73
CA ASN A 28 24.47 3.24 10.05
C ASN A 28 23.00 3.00 9.66
N GLN A 29 22.55 3.72 8.60
CA GLN A 29 21.38 3.31 7.85
C GLN A 29 21.80 2.02 7.14
N ALA A 30 21.64 0.92 7.85
CA ALA A 30 21.66 -0.40 7.26
C ALA A 30 20.59 -0.40 6.17
N THR A 31 20.98 -0.04 4.96
CA THR A 31 20.22 -0.36 3.75
C THR A 31 20.28 -1.88 3.62
N THR A 32 19.43 -2.56 4.37
CA THR A 32 19.25 -4.00 4.21
C THR A 32 18.83 -4.21 2.76
N LYS A 33 19.77 -4.76 1.98
CA LYS A 33 19.50 -5.21 0.61
C LYS A 33 18.23 -6.04 0.68
N PRO A 34 17.20 -5.78 -0.15
CA PRO A 34 15.95 -6.51 -0.07
C PRO A 34 16.26 -8.00 -0.11
N ASP A 35 15.79 -8.75 0.88
CA ASP A 35 15.96 -10.20 0.90
C ASP A 35 15.36 -10.76 -0.40
N SER A 36 16.24 -11.24 -1.27
CA SER A 36 15.87 -11.78 -2.59
C SER A 36 15.03 -13.05 -2.48
N THR A 37 14.92 -13.64 -1.28
CA THR A 37 14.17 -14.88 -1.00
C THR A 37 12.74 -14.60 -0.56
N ALA A 38 12.42 -13.36 -0.16
CA ALA A 38 11.09 -12.99 0.34
C ALA A 38 10.02 -13.13 -0.76
N LYS A 39 8.96 -13.88 -0.45
CA LYS A 39 7.78 -14.01 -1.32
C LYS A 39 7.06 -12.67 -1.43
N ALA A 40 6.78 -12.20 -2.65
CA ALA A 40 6.12 -10.90 -2.85
C ALA A 40 4.60 -11.00 -2.67
N LEU A 41 4.05 -10.12 -1.84
CA LEU A 41 2.63 -9.87 -1.64
C LEU A 41 2.30 -8.52 -2.28
N LEU A 42 1.63 -8.54 -3.42
CA LEU A 42 1.30 -7.36 -4.21
C LEU A 42 -0.09 -6.86 -3.90
N PHE A 43 -0.20 -5.63 -3.39
CA PHE A 43 -1.47 -4.89 -3.29
C PHE A 43 -1.63 -4.03 -4.54
N PHE A 44 -2.60 -4.37 -5.37
CA PHE A 44 -2.90 -3.68 -6.61
C PHE A 44 -4.28 -3.02 -6.50
N GLY A 45 -4.30 -1.69 -6.40
CA GLY A 45 -5.51 -0.96 -6.08
C GLY A 45 -5.44 0.52 -6.44
N ASP A 46 -6.37 1.26 -5.92
CA ASP A 46 -6.55 2.69 -6.13
C ASP A 46 -6.03 3.56 -4.96
N SER A 47 -6.68 4.70 -4.69
CA SER A 47 -6.33 5.62 -3.60
C SER A 47 -6.42 4.99 -2.20
N LEU A 48 -7.34 4.04 -2.00
CA LEU A 48 -7.48 3.33 -0.73
C LEU A 48 -6.22 2.49 -0.44
N THR A 49 -5.70 1.84 -1.45
CA THR A 49 -4.46 1.05 -1.36
C THR A 49 -3.23 1.95 -1.26
N ALA A 50 -3.19 3.04 -2.03
CA ALA A 50 -2.09 4.01 -1.98
C ALA A 50 -1.94 4.68 -0.62
N GLY A 51 -3.03 4.83 0.15
CA GLY A 51 -3.07 5.62 1.39
C GLY A 51 -3.16 7.12 1.08
N TYR A 52 -4.09 7.50 0.20
CA TYR A 52 -4.28 8.91 -0.20
C TYR A 52 -4.37 9.85 0.99
N GLY A 53 -3.59 10.92 0.95
CA GLY A 53 -3.57 11.96 2.00
C GLY A 53 -2.80 11.58 3.28
N LEU A 54 -2.16 10.41 3.33
CA LEU A 54 -1.43 9.91 4.49
C LEU A 54 0.06 9.73 4.19
N ASP A 55 0.85 9.62 5.26
CA ASP A 55 2.18 9.06 5.14
C ASP A 55 2.09 7.60 4.64
N PRO A 56 2.92 7.17 3.68
CA PRO A 56 2.93 5.79 3.18
C PRO A 56 3.01 4.71 4.27
N ALA A 57 3.66 5.00 5.40
CA ALA A 57 3.74 4.08 6.54
C ALA A 57 2.39 3.87 7.26
N GLN A 58 1.43 4.78 7.08
CA GLN A 58 0.09 4.70 7.67
C GLN A 58 -0.92 3.98 6.77
N ALA A 59 -0.57 3.72 5.51
CA ALA A 59 -1.43 2.98 4.60
C ALA A 59 -1.58 1.51 5.04
N PHE A 60 -2.77 0.92 4.87
CA PHE A 60 -3.03 -0.44 5.33
C PHE A 60 -2.05 -1.50 4.78
N PRO A 61 -1.49 -1.39 3.55
CA PRO A 61 -0.47 -2.35 3.12
C PRO A 61 0.83 -2.29 3.95
N ALA A 62 1.22 -1.11 4.44
CA ALA A 62 2.36 -0.97 5.33
C ALA A 62 2.08 -1.58 6.71
N ILE A 63 0.87 -1.40 7.23
CA ILE A 63 0.44 -2.04 8.49
C ILE A 63 0.45 -3.58 8.34
N ILE A 64 0.01 -4.11 7.21
CA ILE A 64 0.12 -5.54 6.89
C ILE A 64 1.58 -6.00 6.88
N GLN A 65 2.51 -5.20 6.33
CA GLN A 65 3.93 -5.54 6.38
C GLN A 65 4.44 -5.66 7.82
N GLU A 66 4.03 -4.77 8.72
CA GLU A 66 4.43 -4.86 10.13
C GLU A 66 3.82 -6.10 10.83
N LYS A 67 2.58 -6.48 10.51
CA LYS A 67 1.98 -7.73 11.00
C LYS A 67 2.73 -8.96 10.51
N ILE A 68 3.15 -8.99 9.26
CA ILE A 68 3.97 -10.05 8.66
C ILE A 68 5.32 -10.16 9.39
N LYS A 69 5.99 -9.03 9.63
CA LYS A 69 7.26 -8.97 10.37
C LYS A 69 7.09 -9.48 11.81
N ALA A 70 6.03 -9.08 12.49
CA ALA A 70 5.75 -9.54 13.85
C ALA A 70 5.56 -11.06 13.96
N ARG A 71 5.15 -11.73 12.87
CA ARG A 71 5.05 -13.20 12.76
C ARG A 71 6.37 -13.85 12.35
N GLY A 72 7.40 -13.09 12.02
CA GLY A 72 8.67 -13.62 11.49
C GLY A 72 8.55 -14.25 10.09
N TRP A 73 7.49 -13.90 9.33
CA TRP A 73 7.24 -14.48 8.03
C TRP A 73 8.03 -13.79 6.92
N ASN A 74 8.56 -14.58 5.97
CA ASN A 74 9.38 -14.07 4.87
C ASN A 74 8.53 -13.64 3.67
N PHE A 75 7.70 -12.60 3.85
CA PHE A 75 6.98 -11.92 2.77
C PHE A 75 7.37 -10.44 2.71
N ARG A 76 7.38 -9.92 1.50
CA ARG A 76 7.58 -8.50 1.21
C ARG A 76 6.31 -7.94 0.56
N VAL A 77 5.72 -6.95 1.22
CA VAL A 77 4.58 -6.20 0.69
C VAL A 77 5.05 -5.23 -0.39
N ILE A 78 4.33 -5.20 -1.49
CA ILE A 78 4.46 -4.22 -2.57
C ILE A 78 3.14 -3.46 -2.65
N ASN A 79 3.17 -2.17 -2.32
CA ASN A 79 2.02 -1.29 -2.52
C ASN A 79 2.07 -0.72 -3.93
N ALA A 80 1.16 -1.16 -4.78
CA ALA A 80 0.97 -0.69 -6.15
C ALA A 80 -0.39 0.04 -6.32
N GLY A 81 -0.84 0.73 -5.26
CA GLY A 81 -2.00 1.62 -5.31
C GLY A 81 -1.73 2.85 -6.17
N LEU A 82 -2.71 3.28 -6.95
CA LEU A 82 -2.67 4.50 -7.75
C LEU A 82 -3.98 5.27 -7.61
N SER A 83 -3.90 6.46 -7.01
CA SER A 83 -5.09 7.27 -6.72
C SER A 83 -5.90 7.57 -7.98
N GLY A 84 -7.24 7.42 -7.88
CA GLY A 84 -8.17 7.65 -8.98
C GLY A 84 -8.23 6.52 -10.02
N GLU A 85 -7.50 5.41 -9.82
CA GLU A 85 -7.46 4.33 -10.79
C GLU A 85 -8.79 3.58 -10.87
N THR A 86 -9.27 3.37 -12.10
CA THR A 86 -10.41 2.50 -12.41
C THR A 86 -9.91 1.09 -12.77
N THR A 87 -10.83 0.14 -12.86
CA THR A 87 -10.50 -1.22 -13.35
C THR A 87 -9.87 -1.21 -14.73
N ALA A 88 -10.33 -0.32 -15.62
CA ALA A 88 -9.74 -0.13 -16.97
C ALA A 88 -8.32 0.44 -16.90
N GLY A 89 -8.05 1.35 -15.96
CA GLY A 89 -6.72 1.87 -15.68
C GLY A 89 -5.78 0.76 -15.22
N GLY A 90 -6.21 0.00 -14.23
CA GLY A 90 -5.47 -1.15 -13.71
C GLY A 90 -5.16 -2.18 -14.78
N LEU A 91 -6.13 -2.52 -15.64
CA LEU A 91 -5.92 -3.46 -16.74
C LEU A 91 -4.81 -3.00 -17.71
N ARG A 92 -4.69 -1.71 -17.98
CA ARG A 92 -3.59 -1.18 -18.82
C ARG A 92 -2.24 -1.27 -18.15
N ARG A 93 -2.20 -1.21 -16.80
CA ARG A 93 -0.96 -1.12 -16.02
C ARG A 93 -0.46 -2.46 -15.47
N ILE A 94 -1.32 -3.49 -15.40
CA ILE A 94 -1.00 -4.73 -14.69
C ILE A 94 0.28 -5.42 -15.20
N ASP A 95 0.52 -5.44 -16.49
CA ASP A 95 1.69 -6.10 -17.08
C ASP A 95 3.01 -5.44 -16.63
N TRP A 96 2.99 -4.12 -16.46
CA TRP A 96 4.13 -3.38 -15.92
C TRP A 96 4.35 -3.67 -14.43
N VAL A 97 3.28 -3.82 -13.65
CA VAL A 97 3.39 -4.11 -12.20
C VAL A 97 3.86 -5.56 -11.98
N LEU A 98 3.48 -6.48 -12.84
CA LEU A 98 3.84 -7.90 -12.75
C LEU A 98 5.25 -8.22 -13.31
N GLN A 99 6.20 -7.28 -13.34
CA GLN A 99 7.56 -7.55 -13.86
C GLN A 99 8.38 -8.50 -12.98
N ARG A 100 8.02 -8.65 -11.72
CA ARG A 100 8.70 -9.56 -10.77
C ARG A 100 7.73 -10.60 -10.26
N PRO A 101 8.20 -11.84 -9.94
CA PRO A 101 7.36 -12.87 -9.39
C PRO A 101 6.64 -12.43 -8.12
N ILE A 102 5.37 -12.82 -8.02
CA ILE A 102 4.53 -12.59 -6.84
C ILE A 102 3.98 -13.93 -6.33
N ALA A 103 3.82 -14.03 -5.02
CA ALA A 103 3.16 -15.16 -4.38
C ALA A 103 1.65 -14.91 -4.20
N VAL A 104 1.27 -13.66 -3.97
CA VAL A 104 -0.13 -13.26 -3.74
C VAL A 104 -0.40 -11.93 -4.44
N LEU A 105 -1.54 -11.84 -5.15
CA LEU A 105 -2.15 -10.60 -5.61
C LEU A 105 -3.35 -10.28 -4.73
N VAL A 106 -3.36 -9.13 -4.06
CA VAL A 106 -4.55 -8.52 -3.46
C VAL A 106 -5.06 -7.47 -4.44
N LEU A 107 -6.17 -7.78 -5.12
CA LEU A 107 -6.78 -6.92 -6.14
C LEU A 107 -7.89 -6.07 -5.50
N ALA A 108 -7.64 -4.78 -5.33
CA ALA A 108 -8.50 -3.82 -4.64
C ALA A 108 -8.84 -2.64 -5.57
N LEU A 109 -9.49 -2.93 -6.69
CA LEU A 109 -9.96 -1.97 -7.69
C LEU A 109 -11.47 -2.06 -7.87
N GLY A 110 -12.07 -0.98 -8.36
CA GLY A 110 -13.48 -0.88 -8.69
C GLY A 110 -14.21 0.25 -7.96
N ALA A 111 -13.68 0.78 -6.87
CA ALA A 111 -14.31 1.90 -6.15
C ALA A 111 -14.52 3.10 -7.07
N ASN A 112 -13.53 3.46 -7.88
CA ASN A 112 -13.64 4.56 -8.83
C ASN A 112 -14.59 4.28 -10.00
N ASP A 113 -14.74 3.02 -10.41
CA ASP A 113 -15.76 2.60 -11.38
C ASP A 113 -17.14 2.83 -10.80
N GLY A 114 -17.37 2.35 -9.58
CA GLY A 114 -18.61 2.50 -8.86
C GLY A 114 -18.99 3.95 -8.59
N LEU A 115 -18.08 4.76 -8.03
CA LEU A 115 -18.32 6.18 -7.76
C LEU A 115 -18.64 7.01 -9.02
N ARG A 116 -18.15 6.58 -10.17
CA ARG A 116 -18.40 7.24 -11.46
C ARG A 116 -19.60 6.63 -12.23
N GLY A 117 -20.29 5.64 -11.65
CA GLY A 117 -21.40 4.98 -12.30
C GLY A 117 -21.04 4.27 -13.60
N LEU A 118 -19.79 3.77 -13.71
CA LEU A 118 -19.36 3.06 -14.92
C LEU A 118 -20.07 1.69 -15.00
N PRO A 119 -20.24 1.13 -16.23
CA PRO A 119 -20.92 -0.14 -16.40
C PRO A 119 -20.27 -1.27 -15.58
N VAL A 120 -21.05 -1.95 -14.73
CA VAL A 120 -20.60 -3.03 -13.85
C VAL A 120 -19.97 -4.18 -14.64
N ASP A 121 -20.54 -4.52 -15.80
CA ASP A 121 -20.01 -5.56 -16.68
C ASP A 121 -18.63 -5.20 -17.23
N ALA A 122 -18.36 -3.92 -17.48
CA ALA A 122 -17.02 -3.48 -17.90
C ALA A 122 -16.01 -3.66 -16.76
N ALA A 123 -16.38 -3.27 -15.54
CA ALA A 123 -15.54 -3.49 -14.36
C ALA A 123 -15.27 -4.99 -14.15
N LYS A 124 -16.30 -5.84 -14.26
CA LYS A 124 -16.19 -7.31 -14.17
C LYS A 124 -15.19 -7.87 -15.18
N ARG A 125 -15.34 -7.50 -16.47
CA ARG A 125 -14.39 -7.95 -17.52
C ARG A 125 -12.96 -7.48 -17.26
N ASN A 126 -12.76 -6.25 -16.83
CA ASN A 126 -11.43 -5.72 -16.56
C ASN A 126 -10.75 -6.45 -15.38
N LEU A 127 -11.48 -6.67 -14.29
CA LEU A 127 -10.97 -7.42 -13.12
C LEU A 127 -10.65 -8.87 -13.50
N GLN A 128 -11.52 -9.53 -14.28
CA GLN A 128 -11.26 -10.88 -14.78
C GLN A 128 -9.97 -10.90 -15.61
N ALA A 129 -9.81 -9.96 -16.54
CA ALA A 129 -8.62 -9.90 -17.37
C ALA A 129 -7.32 -9.64 -16.57
N ILE A 130 -7.40 -8.86 -15.48
CA ILE A 130 -6.28 -8.67 -14.54
C ILE A 130 -5.92 -10.00 -13.87
N ILE A 131 -6.92 -10.77 -13.42
CA ILE A 131 -6.73 -12.08 -12.81
C ILE A 131 -6.10 -13.05 -13.82
N ASP A 132 -6.63 -13.08 -15.04
CA ASP A 132 -6.16 -13.97 -16.11
C ASP A 132 -4.68 -13.71 -16.45
N ARG A 133 -4.30 -12.43 -16.65
CA ARG A 133 -2.91 -12.04 -16.90
C ARG A 133 -2.00 -12.41 -15.74
N THR A 134 -2.47 -12.25 -14.52
CA THR A 134 -1.70 -12.63 -13.33
C THR A 134 -1.46 -14.14 -13.29
N LYS A 135 -2.51 -14.94 -13.48
CA LYS A 135 -2.42 -16.40 -13.49
C LYS A 135 -1.61 -16.93 -14.67
N GLN A 136 -1.74 -16.29 -15.85
CA GLN A 136 -0.94 -16.64 -17.03
C GLN A 136 0.56 -16.45 -16.76
N LYS A 137 0.92 -15.34 -16.11
CA LYS A 137 2.32 -15.01 -15.83
C LYS A 137 2.87 -15.75 -14.61
N TYR A 138 2.05 -15.92 -13.58
CA TYR A 138 2.41 -16.58 -12.31
C TYR A 138 1.30 -17.57 -11.93
N PRO A 139 1.28 -18.79 -12.49
CA PRO A 139 0.21 -19.77 -12.27
C PRO A 139 0.00 -20.17 -10.80
N GLN A 140 1.05 -20.06 -9.98
CA GLN A 140 0.98 -20.40 -8.54
C GLN A 140 0.54 -19.23 -7.66
N ALA A 141 0.44 -18.00 -8.22
CA ALA A 141 0.04 -16.85 -7.44
C ALA A 141 -1.40 -17.02 -6.92
N LYS A 142 -1.58 -16.77 -5.63
CA LYS A 142 -2.89 -16.75 -5.01
C LYS A 142 -3.56 -15.41 -5.27
N ILE A 143 -4.86 -15.44 -5.53
CA ILE A 143 -5.66 -14.23 -5.78
C ILE A 143 -6.53 -13.99 -4.56
N VAL A 144 -6.51 -12.75 -4.07
CA VAL A 144 -7.41 -12.22 -3.05
C VAL A 144 -8.12 -11.02 -3.65
N LEU A 145 -9.45 -11.08 -3.74
CA LEU A 145 -10.27 -9.95 -4.18
C LEU A 145 -10.73 -9.14 -2.97
N ALA A 146 -10.61 -7.83 -3.05
CA ALA A 146 -11.19 -6.92 -2.08
C ALA A 146 -12.54 -6.43 -2.61
N GLY A 147 -13.62 -6.89 -1.98
CA GLY A 147 -14.98 -6.47 -2.29
C GLY A 147 -15.19 -4.99 -1.98
N MET A 148 -16.03 -4.34 -2.79
CA MET A 148 -16.36 -2.94 -2.67
C MET A 148 -17.87 -2.74 -2.77
N GLN A 149 -18.36 -1.70 -2.12
CA GLN A 149 -19.75 -1.27 -2.19
C GLN A 149 -19.82 0.19 -2.64
N VAL A 150 -20.94 0.57 -3.19
CA VAL A 150 -21.23 1.93 -3.65
C VAL A 150 -22.45 2.50 -2.93
N PRO A 151 -22.55 3.85 -2.82
CA PRO A 151 -23.70 4.47 -2.21
C PRO A 151 -25.01 4.12 -2.90
N ILE A 152 -26.10 4.00 -2.12
CA ILE A 152 -27.43 3.60 -2.59
C ILE A 152 -28.10 4.58 -3.57
N ASN A 153 -27.61 5.82 -3.62
CA ASN A 153 -28.13 6.87 -4.52
C ASN A 153 -27.90 6.58 -6.01
N LEU A 154 -27.10 5.56 -6.35
CA LEU A 154 -26.88 5.12 -7.73
C LEU A 154 -27.99 4.17 -8.25
N GLY A 155 -29.02 3.94 -7.44
CA GLY A 155 -30.14 3.07 -7.75
C GLY A 155 -29.91 1.61 -7.36
N HIS A 156 -31.02 0.94 -7.02
CA HIS A 156 -30.99 -0.41 -6.45
C HIS A 156 -30.37 -1.46 -7.38
N GLU A 157 -30.69 -1.40 -8.67
CA GLU A 157 -30.17 -2.34 -9.67
C GLU A 157 -28.64 -2.24 -9.78
N TYR A 158 -28.12 -1.02 -9.93
CA TYR A 158 -26.69 -0.78 -10.03
C TYR A 158 -25.94 -1.21 -8.77
N THR A 159 -26.42 -0.80 -7.59
CA THR A 159 -25.77 -1.13 -6.31
C THR A 159 -25.77 -2.62 -6.01
N THR A 160 -26.86 -3.32 -6.39
CA THR A 160 -26.94 -4.79 -6.24
C THR A 160 -25.96 -5.47 -7.18
N SER A 161 -25.98 -5.12 -8.46
CA SER A 161 -25.06 -5.69 -9.47
C SER A 161 -23.59 -5.43 -9.11
N PHE A 162 -23.30 -4.23 -8.61
CA PHE A 162 -21.94 -3.89 -8.18
C PHE A 162 -21.50 -4.70 -6.96
N ARG A 163 -22.37 -4.90 -5.99
CA ARG A 163 -22.07 -5.68 -4.79
C ARG A 163 -21.84 -7.16 -5.07
N THR A 164 -22.58 -7.76 -6.03
CA THR A 164 -22.44 -9.18 -6.38
C THR A 164 -21.24 -9.47 -7.27
N LEU A 165 -20.70 -8.47 -7.95
CA LEU A 165 -19.56 -8.60 -8.87
C LEU A 165 -18.36 -9.30 -8.22
N PHE A 166 -17.97 -8.89 -7.02
CA PHE A 166 -16.76 -9.39 -6.36
C PHE A 166 -16.90 -10.84 -5.87
N PRO A 167 -17.98 -11.23 -5.15
CA PRO A 167 -18.18 -12.63 -4.78
C PRO A 167 -18.31 -13.56 -6.01
N ASP A 168 -18.98 -13.11 -7.08
CA ASP A 168 -19.09 -13.89 -8.32
C ASP A 168 -17.70 -14.14 -8.94
N LEU A 169 -16.86 -13.09 -9.02
CA LEU A 169 -15.50 -13.22 -9.53
C LEU A 169 -14.65 -14.10 -8.63
N ALA A 170 -14.77 -13.97 -7.31
CA ALA A 170 -14.02 -14.80 -6.38
C ALA A 170 -14.38 -16.28 -6.56
N ALA A 171 -15.67 -16.61 -6.64
CA ALA A 171 -16.14 -17.98 -6.86
C ALA A 171 -15.64 -18.53 -8.20
N THR A 172 -15.81 -17.77 -9.30
CA THR A 172 -15.39 -18.17 -10.64
C THR A 172 -13.90 -18.47 -10.73
N ASN A 173 -13.08 -17.73 -9.97
CA ASN A 173 -11.62 -17.80 -10.06
C ASN A 173 -10.96 -18.64 -8.95
N ASN A 174 -11.75 -19.25 -8.05
CA ASN A 174 -11.26 -19.89 -6.83
C ASN A 174 -10.33 -18.96 -6.05
N ALA A 175 -10.72 -17.67 -5.96
CA ALA A 175 -10.00 -16.63 -5.26
C ALA A 175 -10.58 -16.43 -3.85
N LEU A 176 -9.72 -15.99 -2.93
CA LEU A 176 -10.19 -15.54 -1.62
C LEU A 176 -10.88 -14.19 -1.75
N LEU A 177 -11.85 -13.93 -0.89
CA LEU A 177 -12.61 -12.69 -0.88
C LEU A 177 -12.48 -11.99 0.48
N ILE A 178 -12.09 -10.73 0.45
CA ILE A 178 -12.36 -9.77 1.53
C ILE A 178 -13.75 -9.23 1.23
N PRO A 179 -14.79 -9.54 2.01
CA PRO A 179 -16.20 -9.27 1.61
C PRO A 179 -16.47 -7.79 1.34
N PHE A 180 -15.95 -6.92 2.20
CA PHE A 180 -15.97 -5.47 2.02
C PHE A 180 -14.71 -4.85 2.62
N LEU A 181 -13.89 -4.20 1.80
CA LEU A 181 -12.63 -3.60 2.23
C LEU A 181 -12.83 -2.55 3.32
N LEU A 182 -13.87 -1.73 3.20
CA LEU A 182 -14.21 -0.62 4.10
C LEU A 182 -15.21 -1.01 5.20
N GLU A 183 -15.31 -2.30 5.55
CA GLU A 183 -16.18 -2.73 6.66
C GLU A 183 -15.81 -1.97 7.93
N ASP A 184 -16.81 -1.45 8.63
CA ASP A 184 -16.69 -0.60 9.83
C ASP A 184 -15.96 0.74 9.64
N VAL A 185 -15.64 1.13 8.40
CA VAL A 185 -14.93 2.38 8.07
C VAL A 185 -15.73 3.26 7.12
N GLY A 186 -16.34 2.64 6.11
CA GLY A 186 -17.06 3.37 5.07
C GLY A 186 -18.23 4.19 5.63
N GLY A 187 -18.23 5.50 5.37
CA GLY A 187 -19.28 6.40 5.83
C GLY A 187 -19.23 6.77 7.31
N VAL A 188 -18.20 6.36 8.07
CA VAL A 188 -17.98 6.76 9.47
C VAL A 188 -17.11 8.02 9.51
N PRO A 189 -17.63 9.22 9.84
CA PRO A 189 -16.87 10.46 9.72
C PRO A 189 -15.58 10.47 10.54
N ALA A 190 -15.57 9.88 11.73
CA ALA A 190 -14.40 9.80 12.61
C ALA A 190 -13.25 8.94 12.06
N LEU A 191 -13.51 8.09 11.05
CA LEU A 191 -12.56 7.16 10.45
C LEU A 191 -12.13 7.57 9.03
N ASN A 192 -12.65 8.70 8.53
CA ASN A 192 -12.35 9.19 7.20
C ASN A 192 -11.74 10.58 7.25
N LEU A 193 -11.06 10.98 6.18
CA LEU A 193 -10.57 12.32 5.94
C LEU A 193 -11.76 13.28 5.73
N PRO A 194 -11.55 14.61 5.74
CA PRO A 194 -12.63 15.58 5.56
C PRO A 194 -13.43 15.43 4.25
N ASP A 195 -12.90 14.72 3.26
CA ASP A 195 -13.61 14.42 2.01
C ASP A 195 -14.71 13.36 2.17
N GLY A 196 -14.74 12.66 3.30
CA GLY A 196 -15.73 11.61 3.61
C GLY A 196 -15.59 10.33 2.79
N ILE A 197 -14.53 10.20 1.99
CA ILE A 197 -14.29 9.09 1.06
C ILE A 197 -13.07 8.28 1.48
N HIS A 198 -11.97 8.97 1.78
CA HIS A 198 -10.69 8.33 2.06
C HIS A 198 -10.51 8.12 3.56
N PRO A 199 -10.16 6.89 3.99
CA PRO A 199 -9.91 6.60 5.39
C PRO A 199 -8.73 7.40 5.95
N ASN A 200 -8.85 7.84 7.21
CA ASN A 200 -7.76 8.42 7.96
C ASN A 200 -6.87 7.31 8.58
N PRO A 201 -5.78 7.62 9.31
CA PRO A 201 -4.92 6.58 9.89
C PRO A 201 -5.66 5.54 10.75
N ALA A 202 -6.67 5.96 11.54
CA ALA A 202 -7.47 5.03 12.33
C ALA A 202 -8.32 4.10 11.45
N GLY A 203 -8.92 4.63 10.38
CA GLY A 203 -9.63 3.85 9.38
C GLY A 203 -8.71 2.84 8.69
N HIS A 204 -7.47 3.21 8.35
CA HIS A 204 -6.50 2.29 7.75
C HIS A 204 -6.09 1.15 8.69
N HIS A 205 -6.05 1.36 10.00
CA HIS A 205 -5.85 0.27 10.96
C HIS A 205 -6.99 -0.75 10.92
N ILE A 206 -8.25 -0.30 10.86
CA ILE A 206 -9.42 -1.20 10.76
C ILE A 206 -9.40 -1.95 9.44
N ILE A 207 -9.10 -1.27 8.33
CA ILE A 207 -8.93 -1.93 7.02
C ILE A 207 -7.85 -3.00 7.08
N ALA A 208 -6.72 -2.72 7.72
CA ALA A 208 -5.67 -3.71 7.87
C ALA A 208 -6.15 -4.96 8.64
N GLU A 209 -6.99 -4.80 9.67
CA GLU A 209 -7.60 -5.95 10.37
C GLU A 209 -8.55 -6.73 9.46
N ASN A 210 -9.40 -6.05 8.67
CA ASN A 210 -10.31 -6.70 7.73
C ASN A 210 -9.54 -7.52 6.69
N VAL A 211 -8.46 -6.96 6.15
CA VAL A 211 -7.57 -7.63 5.21
C VAL A 211 -6.83 -8.78 5.88
N TRP A 212 -6.34 -8.58 7.12
CA TRP A 212 -5.56 -9.58 7.84
C TRP A 212 -6.33 -10.84 8.14
N LYS A 213 -7.62 -10.75 8.49
CA LYS A 213 -8.51 -11.90 8.72
C LYS A 213 -8.48 -12.91 7.55
N VAL A 214 -8.30 -12.41 6.32
CA VAL A 214 -8.25 -13.25 5.10
C VAL A 214 -6.81 -13.63 4.74
N LEU A 215 -5.85 -12.71 4.92
CA LEU A 215 -4.46 -12.94 4.54
C LEU A 215 -3.71 -13.85 5.51
N GLU A 216 -3.95 -13.75 6.81
CA GLU A 216 -3.18 -14.49 7.82
C GLU A 216 -3.19 -16.00 7.57
N PRO A 217 -4.36 -16.69 7.43
CA PRO A 217 -4.39 -18.11 7.17
C PRO A 217 -3.76 -18.48 5.80
N LEU A 218 -3.95 -17.64 4.79
CA LEU A 218 -3.33 -17.84 3.48
C LEU A 218 -1.81 -17.76 3.57
N LEU A 219 -1.27 -16.71 4.18
CA LEU A 219 0.19 -16.50 4.29
C LEU A 219 0.82 -17.59 5.14
N GLN A 220 0.15 -18.03 6.22
CA GLN A 220 0.59 -19.17 7.03
C GLN A 220 0.71 -20.44 6.19
N SER A 221 -0.30 -20.79 5.38
CA SER A 221 -0.25 -21.96 4.51
C SER A 221 0.85 -21.90 3.44
N LEU A 222 1.30 -20.70 3.09
CA LEU A 222 2.37 -20.47 2.14
C LEU A 222 3.78 -20.50 2.78
N GLN A 223 3.89 -20.54 4.13
CA GLN A 223 5.16 -20.72 4.84
C GLN A 223 5.59 -22.19 4.86
N GLU A 224 4.63 -23.09 4.86
CA GLU A 224 4.91 -24.54 4.87
C GLU A 224 5.54 -24.94 3.53
N PRO A 225 6.60 -25.77 3.56
CA PRO A 225 7.33 -26.20 2.36
C PRO A 225 6.50 -27.12 1.46
#